data_4fe997311efe2f5fafdbcff16833f2a5
#
_entry.id   4fe997311efe2f5fafdbcff16833f2a5
#
_cell.length_a   1.000
_cell.length_b   1.000
_cell.length_c   1.000
_cell.angle_alpha   90.00
_cell.angle_beta   90.00
_cell.angle_gamma   90.00
#
_symmetry.space_group_name_H-M   'P 1'
#
loop_
_entity.id
_entity.type
_entity.pdbx_description
1 polymer ?
#
loop_
_entity_poly.entity_id
_entity_poly.type
_entity_poly.pdbx_seq_one_letter_code
_entity_poly.pdbx_strand_id
1 'polypeptide(L)'
;DRSWAQFTIRKEAKWHDGQPITVDDVIWSLNTLKEFGHPFYRFYYGDVSSAIKISSDTVKFEFSDSTNRELPLIVGQMPILPKHYWDDKDFTLTTLEPPLSSGPYRIKNFEPGRFITLERVEDYWGINLPVNIGTNNFDNIRIDYYRDETVIREALKSGDIDYREENQAKAWALDYDTPAVAQGRLKKVNLRHYNPTGMQAFVYNTRRPIFQDPRVRKALAYAFDFEWTNKNLFFGQYTRTRSFFSNSDLASRDLPTGLELKILEKYKNKIPESIFTTPYQPPATDSLGWPRDNLTVAQELLKEAGWTINDMTLTNSDGEQLFTFEILLYSEGFERIVLPFARNLKKLGIDVRVRRVDQTQYINRVRNFDYDMIVSGWGSSESPGNEQFGHWSSSAADSPAASNYAGVRDPVIDELISGLVQAKSREELVANTRALDRLLLSGHYVIPQWHLTSQRILYWDKFGLPKITPKSGTSTNLWWF
;
A
#
# COMPACT_ATOMS: atom_id res chain seq x y z
N ASP A 1 16.60 27.21 11.27
CA ASP A 1 15.78 26.58 12.28
C ASP A 1 14.61 25.89 11.61
N ARG A 2 14.39 24.62 11.90
CA ARG A 2 13.31 23.80 11.35
C ARG A 2 12.34 23.36 12.43
N SER A 3 12.30 24.07 13.54
CA SER A 3 11.42 23.77 14.67
C SER A 3 9.97 24.18 14.43
N TRP A 4 9.69 24.84 13.31
CA TRP A 4 8.34 25.29 12.94
C TRP A 4 8.17 25.53 11.43
N ALA A 5 6.90 25.53 11.01
CA ALA A 5 6.46 26.03 9.70
C ALA A 5 5.24 26.93 9.85
N GLN A 6 5.11 27.92 8.99
CA GLN A 6 3.98 28.84 9.00
C GLN A 6 3.31 28.87 7.64
N PHE A 7 1.99 28.87 7.64
CA PHE A 7 1.18 28.90 6.43
C PHE A 7 0.14 30.03 6.53
N THR A 8 -0.07 30.70 5.42
CA THR A 8 -1.15 31.69 5.28
C THR A 8 -2.21 31.13 4.35
N ILE A 9 -3.44 31.09 4.83
CA ILE A 9 -4.60 30.61 4.07
C ILE A 9 -4.91 31.63 2.97
N ARG A 10 -5.20 31.14 1.77
CA ARG A 10 -5.61 32.00 0.66
C ARG A 10 -6.96 32.63 0.96
N LYS A 11 -7.13 33.91 0.68
CA LYS A 11 -8.36 34.66 0.95
C LYS A 11 -9.55 34.12 0.15
N GLU A 12 -9.27 33.55 -1.03
CA GLU A 12 -10.28 32.97 -1.93
C GLU A 12 -10.76 31.60 -1.47
N ALA A 13 -10.01 30.93 -0.58
CA ALA A 13 -10.30 29.57 -0.15
C ALA A 13 -11.61 29.51 0.65
N LYS A 14 -12.55 28.72 0.14
CA LYS A 14 -13.89 28.58 0.72
C LYS A 14 -14.41 27.15 0.63
N TRP A 15 -15.29 26.81 1.53
CA TRP A 15 -16.06 25.57 1.51
C TRP A 15 -17.18 25.67 0.44
N HIS A 16 -17.79 24.52 0.11
CA HIS A 16 -18.88 24.49 -0.90
C HIS A 16 -20.18 25.18 -0.44
N ASP A 17 -20.31 25.46 0.85
CA ASP A 17 -21.40 26.27 1.40
C ASP A 17 -21.10 27.78 1.34
N GLY A 18 -19.95 28.18 0.82
CA GLY A 18 -19.50 29.55 0.66
C GLY A 18 -18.78 30.15 1.87
N GLN A 19 -18.72 29.44 3.01
CA GLN A 19 -17.95 29.90 4.17
C GLN A 19 -16.43 29.84 3.91
N PRO A 20 -15.64 30.81 4.42
CA PRO A 20 -14.19 30.79 4.23
C PRO A 20 -13.55 29.65 5.00
N ILE A 21 -12.45 29.11 4.47
CA ILE A 21 -11.58 28.21 5.22
C ILE A 21 -10.79 29.03 6.23
N THR A 22 -10.80 28.64 7.49
CA THR A 22 -10.23 29.42 8.60
C THR A 22 -9.05 28.71 9.26
N VAL A 23 -8.26 29.47 10.03
CA VAL A 23 -7.20 28.90 10.88
C VAL A 23 -7.78 27.96 11.93
N ASP A 24 -9.00 28.21 12.40
CA ASP A 24 -9.65 27.34 13.38
C ASP A 24 -10.02 25.98 12.78
N ASP A 25 -10.36 25.91 11.46
CA ASP A 25 -10.53 24.65 10.74
C ASP A 25 -9.22 23.87 10.68
N VAL A 26 -8.09 24.53 10.41
CA VAL A 26 -6.76 23.89 10.33
C VAL A 26 -6.35 23.30 11.67
N ILE A 27 -6.49 24.07 12.76
CA ILE A 27 -6.13 23.60 14.12
C ILE A 27 -7.03 22.46 14.54
N TRP A 28 -8.33 22.60 14.32
CA TRP A 28 -9.30 21.56 14.66
C TRP A 28 -9.03 20.28 13.86
N SER A 29 -8.70 20.37 12.58
CA SER A 29 -8.38 19.23 11.73
C SER A 29 -7.18 18.45 12.25
N LEU A 30 -6.07 19.14 12.60
CA LEU A 30 -4.89 18.48 13.16
C LEU A 30 -5.24 17.68 14.42
N ASN A 31 -5.93 18.30 15.35
CA ASN A 31 -6.27 17.69 16.64
C ASN A 31 -7.23 16.50 16.43
N THR A 32 -8.27 16.67 15.64
CA THR A 32 -9.25 15.63 15.35
C THR A 32 -8.62 14.43 14.63
N LEU A 33 -7.77 14.67 13.62
CA LEU A 33 -7.09 13.59 12.91
C LEU A 33 -6.12 12.81 13.79
N LYS A 34 -5.38 13.50 14.69
CA LYS A 34 -4.47 12.83 15.63
C LYS A 34 -5.19 12.03 16.69
N GLU A 35 -6.34 12.51 17.18
CA GLU A 35 -7.07 11.90 18.29
C GLU A 35 -8.06 10.84 17.81
N PHE A 36 -8.90 11.17 16.83
CA PHE A 36 -10.03 10.37 16.37
C PHE A 36 -9.88 9.78 14.98
N GLY A 37 -8.88 10.24 14.21
CA GLY A 37 -8.63 9.77 12.86
C GLY A 37 -8.02 8.37 12.82
N HIS A 38 -7.83 7.84 11.61
CA HIS A 38 -7.13 6.58 11.42
C HIS A 38 -5.75 6.62 12.12
N PRO A 39 -5.28 5.56 12.78
CA PRO A 39 -3.99 5.51 13.49
C PRO A 39 -2.79 5.97 12.68
N PHE A 40 -2.85 5.87 11.34
CA PHE A 40 -1.87 6.46 10.43
C PHE A 40 -1.56 7.92 10.76
N TYR A 41 -2.57 8.75 11.02
CA TYR A 41 -2.38 10.19 11.30
C TYR A 41 -1.61 10.45 12.59
N ARG A 42 -1.76 9.58 13.59
CA ARG A 42 -1.01 9.67 14.84
C ARG A 42 0.49 9.50 14.62
N PHE A 43 0.89 8.56 13.77
CA PHE A 43 2.30 8.37 13.40
C PHE A 43 2.77 9.45 12.43
N TYR A 44 1.96 9.78 11.43
CA TYR A 44 2.34 10.69 10.36
C TYR A 44 2.53 12.13 10.86
N TYR A 45 1.68 12.60 11.79
CA TYR A 45 1.80 13.90 12.44
C TYR A 45 2.41 13.80 13.86
N GLY A 46 3.11 12.73 14.17
CA GLY A 46 3.69 12.50 15.51
C GLY A 46 4.57 13.64 15.98
N ASP A 47 5.43 14.15 15.09
CA ASP A 47 6.38 15.22 15.38
C ASP A 47 5.77 16.63 15.34
N VAL A 48 4.47 16.77 15.05
CA VAL A 48 3.77 18.06 15.15
C VAL A 48 3.27 18.23 16.58
N SER A 49 3.94 19.09 17.35
CA SER A 49 3.64 19.32 18.78
C SER A 49 2.45 20.24 18.97
N SER A 50 2.30 21.28 18.14
CA SER A 50 1.18 22.22 18.22
C SER A 50 0.90 22.91 16.89
N ALA A 51 -0.34 23.44 16.77
CA ALA A 51 -0.71 24.40 15.74
C ALA A 51 -1.28 25.64 16.44
N ILE A 52 -0.72 26.82 16.14
CA ILE A 52 -0.99 28.08 16.82
C ILE A 52 -1.52 29.11 15.83
N LYS A 53 -2.60 29.78 16.19
CA LYS A 53 -3.16 30.90 15.42
C LYS A 53 -2.30 32.14 15.61
N ILE A 54 -1.69 32.62 14.54
CA ILE A 54 -0.85 33.84 14.55
C ILE A 54 -1.69 35.06 14.16
N SER A 55 -2.58 34.89 13.20
CA SER A 55 -3.54 35.92 12.76
C SER A 55 -4.84 35.27 12.33
N SER A 56 -5.77 36.04 11.77
CA SER A 56 -7.04 35.52 11.22
C SER A 56 -6.85 34.53 10.06
N ASP A 57 -5.73 34.61 9.35
CA ASP A 57 -5.44 33.83 8.15
C ASP A 57 -4.11 33.04 8.23
N THR A 58 -3.38 33.13 9.34
CA THR A 58 -2.04 32.57 9.46
C THR A 58 -1.93 31.58 10.63
N VAL A 59 -1.51 30.35 10.34
CA VAL A 59 -1.25 29.29 11.32
C VAL A 59 0.24 28.96 11.35
N LYS A 60 0.77 28.72 12.55
CA LYS A 60 2.12 28.22 12.79
C LYS A 60 2.05 26.82 13.40
N PHE A 61 2.74 25.89 12.79
CA PHE A 61 2.97 24.55 13.34
C PHE A 61 4.32 24.50 14.04
N GLU A 62 4.37 23.98 15.23
CA GLU A 62 5.60 23.74 15.97
C GLU A 62 5.92 22.25 15.96
N PHE A 63 7.20 21.94 15.84
CA PHE A 63 7.70 20.57 15.71
C PHE A 63 8.52 20.16 16.92
N SER A 64 8.31 18.95 17.40
CA SER A 64 9.10 18.35 18.49
C SER A 64 10.48 17.90 18.02
N ASP A 65 10.61 17.56 16.73
CA ASP A 65 11.89 17.20 16.10
C ASP A 65 12.21 18.17 14.94
N SER A 66 13.25 18.97 15.12
CA SER A 66 13.76 19.89 14.08
C SER A 66 14.64 19.22 13.03
N THR A 67 14.95 17.94 13.18
CA THR A 67 15.79 17.18 12.24
C THR A 67 15.00 16.64 11.06
N ASN A 68 13.70 16.38 11.22
CA ASN A 68 12.82 15.91 10.15
C ASN A 68 12.55 17.05 9.14
N ARG A 69 13.10 16.92 7.95
CA ARG A 69 13.03 17.95 6.89
C ARG A 69 11.69 18.00 6.19
N GLU A 70 10.90 16.94 6.26
CA GLU A 70 9.66 16.83 5.52
C GLU A 70 8.44 17.35 6.27
N LEU A 71 8.57 17.65 7.57
CA LEU A 71 7.45 18.14 8.38
C LEU A 71 6.69 19.33 7.77
N PRO A 72 7.36 20.36 7.18
CA PRO A 72 6.63 21.42 6.50
C PRO A 72 5.78 20.93 5.31
N LEU A 73 6.26 19.91 4.57
CA LEU A 73 5.52 19.29 3.47
C LEU A 73 4.41 18.40 4.00
N ILE A 74 4.67 17.64 5.05
CA ILE A 74 3.70 16.76 5.73
C ILE A 74 2.49 17.57 6.21
N VAL A 75 2.69 18.66 6.94
CA VAL A 75 1.58 19.50 7.39
C VAL A 75 0.93 20.27 6.24
N GLY A 76 1.66 20.60 5.18
CA GLY A 76 1.14 21.22 3.96
C GLY A 76 0.22 20.30 3.14
N GLN A 77 0.26 18.99 3.37
CA GLN A 77 -0.62 17.98 2.74
C GLN A 77 -1.79 17.56 3.63
N MET A 78 -1.91 18.15 4.83
CA MET A 78 -2.95 17.77 5.79
C MET A 78 -4.35 18.01 5.22
N PRO A 79 -5.25 17.00 5.28
CA PRO A 79 -6.66 17.22 4.97
C PRO A 79 -7.24 18.24 5.95
N ILE A 80 -7.78 19.34 5.42
CA ILE A 80 -8.48 20.33 6.22
C ILE A 80 -9.97 19.99 6.21
N LEU A 81 -10.58 19.98 7.37
CA LEU A 81 -11.96 19.61 7.61
C LEU A 81 -12.75 20.85 8.07
N PRO A 82 -14.00 21.02 7.63
CA PRO A 82 -14.84 22.17 8.03
C PRO A 82 -15.32 22.01 9.46
N LYS A 83 -14.71 22.71 10.42
CA LYS A 83 -15.07 22.64 11.84
C LYS A 83 -16.57 22.86 12.05
N HIS A 84 -17.13 23.93 11.46
CA HIS A 84 -18.55 24.27 11.60
C HIS A 84 -19.52 23.18 11.12
N TYR A 85 -19.12 22.34 10.16
CA TYR A 85 -19.91 21.20 9.70
C TYR A 85 -19.90 20.04 10.69
N TRP A 86 -18.79 19.90 11.43
CA TRP A 86 -18.58 18.79 12.37
C TRP A 86 -18.91 19.12 13.84
N ASP A 87 -19.14 20.41 14.18
CA ASP A 87 -19.37 20.84 15.56
C ASP A 87 -20.53 20.09 16.26
N ASP A 88 -21.57 19.70 15.52
CA ASP A 88 -22.71 18.96 16.05
C ASP A 88 -22.70 17.46 15.68
N LYS A 89 -21.58 16.94 15.16
CA LYS A 89 -21.47 15.57 14.64
C LYS A 89 -20.32 14.81 15.30
N ASP A 90 -20.57 13.53 15.58
CA ASP A 90 -19.50 12.63 16.01
C ASP A 90 -18.63 12.19 14.79
N PHE A 91 -17.41 12.69 14.74
CA PHE A 91 -16.44 12.38 13.68
C PHE A 91 -16.10 10.89 13.58
N THR A 92 -16.30 10.12 14.64
CA THR A 92 -15.96 8.69 14.68
C THR A 92 -17.03 7.79 14.06
N LEU A 93 -18.23 8.33 13.83
CA LEU A 93 -19.36 7.55 13.30
C LEU A 93 -19.37 7.52 11.78
N THR A 94 -19.73 6.36 11.23
CA THR A 94 -20.01 6.22 9.80
C THR A 94 -21.31 6.94 9.43
N THR A 95 -21.28 7.75 8.40
CA THR A 95 -22.44 8.46 7.87
C THR A 95 -22.64 8.20 6.38
N LEU A 96 -23.88 8.32 5.90
CA LEU A 96 -24.24 8.41 4.48
C LEU A 96 -24.50 9.85 4.04
N GLU A 97 -24.38 10.83 4.94
CA GLU A 97 -24.46 12.24 4.60
C GLU A 97 -23.21 12.65 3.81
N PRO A 98 -23.35 13.25 2.61
CA PRO A 98 -22.22 13.77 1.85
C PRO A 98 -21.42 14.78 2.67
N PRO A 99 -20.11 14.60 2.83
CA PRO A 99 -19.31 15.54 3.60
C PRO A 99 -19.18 16.88 2.88
N LEU A 100 -19.21 17.97 3.65
CA LEU A 100 -18.86 19.29 3.15
C LEU A 100 -17.38 19.32 2.79
N SER A 101 -17.04 19.81 1.60
CA SER A 101 -15.68 19.88 1.12
C SER A 101 -15.40 21.22 0.41
N SER A 102 -14.18 21.40 -0.11
CA SER A 102 -13.72 22.63 -0.78
C SER A 102 -13.03 22.36 -2.12
N GLY A 103 -13.12 21.12 -2.63
CA GLY A 103 -12.46 20.71 -3.86
C GLY A 103 -13.18 21.10 -5.16
N PRO A 104 -12.61 20.74 -6.32
CA PRO A 104 -13.19 21.06 -7.63
C PRO A 104 -14.47 20.28 -7.95
N TYR A 105 -14.77 19.24 -7.20
CA TYR A 105 -16.00 18.43 -7.33
C TYR A 105 -16.71 18.30 -6.00
N ARG A 106 -18.05 18.16 -6.06
CA ARG A 106 -18.90 17.79 -4.93
C ARG A 106 -19.80 16.60 -5.29
N ILE A 107 -20.28 15.88 -4.30
CA ILE A 107 -21.26 14.81 -4.51
C ILE A 107 -22.58 15.43 -4.93
N LYS A 108 -23.05 15.10 -6.14
CA LYS A 108 -24.33 15.51 -6.68
C LYS A 108 -25.46 14.63 -6.19
N ASN A 109 -25.30 13.34 -6.37
CA ASN A 109 -26.21 12.30 -5.91
C ASN A 109 -25.49 10.96 -5.80
N PHE A 110 -26.06 10.04 -5.04
CA PHE A 110 -25.52 8.71 -4.87
C PHE A 110 -26.61 7.72 -4.45
N GLU A 111 -26.34 6.44 -4.69
CA GLU A 111 -27.09 5.33 -4.13
C GLU A 111 -26.11 4.34 -3.51
N PRO A 112 -26.21 4.08 -2.19
CA PRO A 112 -25.25 3.23 -1.49
C PRO A 112 -25.09 1.84 -2.16
N GLY A 113 -23.84 1.48 -2.43
CA GLY A 113 -23.49 0.22 -3.08
C GLY A 113 -23.79 0.14 -4.57
N ARG A 114 -24.29 1.21 -5.20
CA ARG A 114 -24.59 1.26 -6.64
C ARG A 114 -23.78 2.31 -7.39
N PHE A 115 -23.88 3.57 -7.01
CA PHE A 115 -23.12 4.63 -7.67
C PHE A 115 -22.93 5.88 -6.81
N ILE A 116 -21.95 6.69 -7.18
CA ILE A 116 -21.75 8.07 -6.75
C ILE A 116 -21.57 8.93 -8.01
N THR A 117 -22.29 10.05 -8.11
CA THR A 117 -22.08 11.06 -9.14
C THR A 117 -21.47 12.30 -8.51
N LEU A 118 -20.33 12.72 -9.03
CA LEU A 118 -19.67 13.97 -8.71
C LEU A 118 -20.06 15.01 -9.76
N GLU A 119 -20.31 16.26 -9.35
CA GLU A 119 -20.46 17.39 -10.26
C GLU A 119 -19.35 18.41 -10.03
N ARG A 120 -18.88 19.02 -11.10
CA ARG A 120 -17.88 20.09 -11.04
C ARG A 120 -18.44 21.32 -10.38
N VAL A 121 -17.65 21.94 -9.51
CA VAL A 121 -17.99 23.22 -8.86
C VAL A 121 -17.56 24.34 -9.81
N GLU A 122 -18.54 25.04 -10.42
CA GLU A 122 -18.28 26.07 -11.44
C GLU A 122 -17.47 27.24 -10.87
N ASP A 123 -17.75 27.64 -9.65
CA ASP A 123 -17.10 28.75 -8.94
C ASP A 123 -16.00 28.23 -7.96
N TYR A 124 -15.36 27.11 -8.29
CA TYR A 124 -14.28 26.57 -7.49
C TYR A 124 -13.17 27.61 -7.29
N TRP A 125 -12.89 27.94 -6.03
CA TRP A 125 -11.96 29.01 -5.68
C TRP A 125 -10.53 28.81 -6.23
N GLY A 126 -10.12 27.57 -6.42
CA GLY A 126 -8.79 27.20 -6.90
C GLY A 126 -8.67 27.07 -8.43
N ILE A 127 -9.71 27.35 -9.22
CA ILE A 127 -9.72 27.07 -10.66
C ILE A 127 -8.61 27.78 -11.45
N ASN A 128 -8.22 28.97 -11.01
CA ASN A 128 -7.18 29.78 -11.67
C ASN A 128 -5.77 29.58 -11.07
N LEU A 129 -5.62 28.65 -10.12
CA LEU A 129 -4.28 28.33 -9.60
C LEU A 129 -3.48 27.61 -10.68
N PRO A 130 -2.18 27.93 -10.86
CA PRO A 130 -1.35 27.33 -11.89
C PRO A 130 -1.36 25.78 -11.88
N VAL A 131 -1.46 25.18 -10.69
CA VAL A 131 -1.50 23.71 -10.51
C VAL A 131 -2.80 23.07 -10.98
N ASN A 132 -3.89 23.85 -11.15
CA ASN A 132 -5.21 23.37 -11.54
C ASN A 132 -5.56 23.69 -13.00
N ILE A 133 -4.75 24.48 -13.69
CA ILE A 133 -5.02 24.85 -15.10
C ILE A 133 -4.92 23.58 -15.97
N GLY A 134 -5.99 23.33 -16.74
CA GLY A 134 -6.08 22.17 -17.62
C GLY A 134 -6.43 20.85 -16.89
N THR A 135 -6.87 20.93 -15.64
CA THR A 135 -7.36 19.79 -14.87
C THR A 135 -8.86 19.88 -14.60
N ASN A 136 -9.48 18.79 -14.15
CA ASN A 136 -10.88 18.74 -13.71
C ASN A 136 -11.86 19.18 -14.81
N ASN A 137 -11.69 18.65 -16.02
CA ASN A 137 -12.38 19.16 -17.22
C ASN A 137 -13.79 18.58 -17.41
N PHE A 138 -14.19 17.56 -16.68
CA PHE A 138 -15.51 16.93 -16.82
C PHE A 138 -16.54 17.62 -15.92
N ASP A 139 -17.75 17.88 -16.45
CA ASP A 139 -18.84 18.47 -15.67
C ASP A 139 -19.42 17.48 -14.65
N ASN A 140 -19.47 16.19 -15.02
CA ASN A 140 -19.91 15.12 -14.14
C ASN A 140 -18.96 13.92 -14.26
N ILE A 141 -18.67 13.29 -13.11
CA ILE A 141 -17.96 12.02 -13.02
C ILE A 141 -18.86 11.05 -12.28
N ARG A 142 -19.26 9.96 -12.93
CA ARG A 142 -20.05 8.92 -12.32
C ARG A 142 -19.17 7.70 -12.04
N ILE A 143 -19.22 7.20 -10.81
CA ILE A 143 -18.53 6.02 -10.35
C ILE A 143 -19.59 4.97 -10.04
N ASP A 144 -19.64 3.90 -10.85
CA ASP A 144 -20.56 2.78 -10.66
C ASP A 144 -19.86 1.62 -9.94
N TYR A 145 -20.54 1.04 -8.95
CA TYR A 145 -20.06 -0.09 -8.17
C TYR A 145 -20.72 -1.38 -8.63
N TYR A 146 -19.93 -2.37 -8.92
CA TYR A 146 -20.37 -3.69 -9.35
C TYR A 146 -19.89 -4.77 -8.37
N ARG A 147 -20.76 -5.74 -8.08
CA ARG A 147 -20.39 -6.89 -7.23
C ARG A 147 -19.61 -7.95 -7.99
N ASP A 148 -19.82 -8.02 -9.31
CA ASP A 148 -19.24 -9.03 -10.18
C ASP A 148 -18.35 -8.39 -11.24
N GLU A 149 -17.13 -8.88 -11.32
CA GLU A 149 -16.11 -8.43 -12.26
C GLU A 149 -16.47 -8.73 -13.73
N THR A 150 -17.29 -9.75 -13.99
CA THR A 150 -17.75 -10.06 -15.35
C THR A 150 -18.76 -9.03 -15.81
N VAL A 151 -19.69 -8.66 -14.93
CA VAL A 151 -20.74 -7.67 -15.25
C VAL A 151 -20.11 -6.31 -15.56
N ILE A 152 -19.13 -5.86 -14.78
CA ILE A 152 -18.46 -4.57 -15.08
C ILE A 152 -17.69 -4.61 -16.42
N ARG A 153 -17.09 -5.77 -16.77
CA ARG A 153 -16.42 -5.92 -18.07
C ARG A 153 -17.42 -5.86 -19.24
N GLU A 154 -18.58 -6.47 -19.10
CA GLU A 154 -19.63 -6.38 -20.13
C GLU A 154 -20.20 -4.95 -20.22
N ALA A 155 -20.41 -4.25 -19.10
CA ALA A 155 -20.82 -2.86 -19.08
C ALA A 155 -19.81 -1.92 -19.80
N LEU A 156 -18.51 -2.18 -19.68
CA LEU A 156 -17.50 -1.46 -20.46
C LEU A 156 -17.62 -1.77 -21.97
N LYS A 157 -17.79 -3.03 -22.32
CA LYS A 157 -17.90 -3.45 -23.74
C LYS A 157 -19.16 -2.93 -24.42
N SER A 158 -20.27 -2.79 -23.68
CA SER A 158 -21.53 -2.19 -24.18
C SER A 158 -21.49 -0.67 -24.27
N GLY A 159 -20.56 -0.01 -23.59
CA GLY A 159 -20.45 1.45 -23.53
C GLY A 159 -21.24 2.09 -22.37
N ASP A 160 -21.72 1.29 -21.41
CA ASP A 160 -22.36 1.80 -20.19
C ASP A 160 -21.31 2.41 -19.23
N ILE A 161 -20.05 2.02 -19.37
CA ILE A 161 -18.88 2.56 -18.68
C ILE A 161 -17.90 3.10 -19.73
N ASP A 162 -17.32 4.23 -19.45
CA ASP A 162 -16.40 4.92 -20.37
C ASP A 162 -14.93 4.59 -20.16
N TYR A 163 -14.55 4.27 -18.93
CA TYR A 163 -13.16 4.06 -18.49
C TYR A 163 -13.08 2.95 -17.46
N ARG A 164 -12.04 2.13 -17.56
CA ARG A 164 -11.69 1.12 -16.57
C ARG A 164 -10.18 0.92 -16.50
N GLU A 165 -9.65 0.77 -15.32
CA GLU A 165 -8.34 0.20 -15.07
C GLU A 165 -8.50 -1.30 -14.77
N GLU A 166 -7.83 -2.17 -15.57
CA GLU A 166 -7.99 -3.63 -15.44
C GLU A 166 -6.83 -4.24 -14.65
N ASN A 167 -7.15 -4.66 -13.44
CA ASN A 167 -6.18 -5.25 -12.51
C ASN A 167 -6.03 -6.77 -12.66
N GLN A 168 -6.94 -7.44 -13.37
CA GLN A 168 -6.91 -8.89 -13.54
C GLN A 168 -6.14 -9.29 -14.79
N ALA A 169 -5.02 -9.99 -14.63
CA ALA A 169 -4.18 -10.45 -15.73
C ALA A 169 -4.92 -11.33 -16.74
N LYS A 170 -5.78 -12.24 -16.26
CA LYS A 170 -6.59 -13.10 -17.13
C LYS A 170 -7.53 -12.28 -18.01
N ALA A 171 -8.26 -11.35 -17.40
CA ALA A 171 -9.20 -10.50 -18.14
C ALA A 171 -8.46 -9.64 -19.16
N TRP A 172 -7.35 -9.03 -18.76
CA TRP A 172 -6.51 -8.26 -19.69
C TRP A 172 -6.02 -9.09 -20.88
N ALA A 173 -5.67 -10.35 -20.67
CA ALA A 173 -5.17 -11.22 -21.72
C ALA A 173 -6.28 -11.69 -22.68
N LEU A 174 -7.48 -12.03 -22.16
CA LEU A 174 -8.46 -12.82 -22.87
C LEU A 174 -9.80 -12.14 -23.13
N ASP A 175 -10.25 -11.22 -22.24
CA ASP A 175 -11.65 -10.79 -22.26
C ASP A 175 -11.92 -9.57 -23.15
N TYR A 176 -10.87 -8.89 -23.65
CA TYR A 176 -10.99 -7.65 -24.40
C TYR A 176 -10.61 -7.77 -25.88
N ASP A 177 -10.55 -8.97 -26.41
CA ASP A 177 -10.40 -9.21 -27.87
C ASP A 177 -11.77 -9.10 -28.55
N THR A 178 -12.22 -7.86 -28.76
CA THR A 178 -13.56 -7.53 -29.27
C THR A 178 -13.49 -6.72 -30.55
N PRO A 179 -14.56 -6.72 -31.37
CA PRO A 179 -14.64 -5.86 -32.57
C PRO A 179 -14.43 -4.39 -32.27
N ALA A 180 -14.87 -3.90 -31.09
CA ALA A 180 -14.69 -2.50 -30.68
C ALA A 180 -13.23 -2.16 -30.47
N VAL A 181 -12.44 -3.06 -29.88
CA VAL A 181 -10.99 -2.90 -29.71
C VAL A 181 -10.28 -3.00 -31.07
N ALA A 182 -10.63 -4.00 -31.88
CA ALA A 182 -10.02 -4.19 -33.21
C ALA A 182 -10.26 -2.97 -34.13
N GLN A 183 -11.41 -2.32 -34.01
CA GLN A 183 -11.77 -1.11 -34.75
C GLN A 183 -11.22 0.19 -34.11
N GLY A 184 -10.55 0.09 -32.98
CA GLY A 184 -10.02 1.24 -32.26
C GLY A 184 -11.07 2.13 -31.56
N ARG A 185 -12.33 1.71 -31.50
CA ARG A 185 -13.40 2.46 -30.79
C ARG A 185 -13.30 2.31 -29.25
N LEU A 186 -12.88 1.16 -28.78
CA LEU A 186 -12.47 0.93 -27.39
C LEU A 186 -10.94 0.79 -27.37
N LYS A 187 -10.26 1.72 -26.74
CA LYS A 187 -8.80 1.69 -26.59
C LYS A 187 -8.41 0.73 -25.49
N LYS A 188 -7.49 -0.17 -25.76
CA LYS A 188 -6.84 -1.07 -24.79
C LYS A 188 -5.36 -0.68 -24.75
N VAL A 189 -4.95 0.00 -23.69
CA VAL A 189 -3.62 0.63 -23.61
C VAL A 189 -2.88 0.20 -22.35
N ASN A 190 -1.60 -0.08 -22.51
CA ASN A 190 -0.69 -0.40 -21.41
C ASN A 190 0.31 0.76 -21.26
N LEU A 191 0.12 1.61 -20.27
CA LEU A 191 0.91 2.83 -20.05
C LEU A 191 1.94 2.61 -18.95
N ARG A 192 3.22 2.74 -19.30
CA ARG A 192 4.30 2.64 -18.33
C ARG A 192 4.25 3.80 -17.34
N HIS A 193 4.49 3.50 -16.06
CA HIS A 193 4.72 4.47 -15.00
C HIS A 193 6.07 4.22 -14.31
N TYR A 194 6.54 5.23 -13.57
CA TYR A 194 7.83 5.19 -12.86
C TYR A 194 7.65 5.39 -11.35
N ASN A 195 6.42 5.21 -10.84
CA ASN A 195 6.17 5.24 -9.40
C ASN A 195 6.83 4.04 -8.73
N PRO A 196 7.37 4.20 -7.52
CA PRO A 196 7.68 3.07 -6.66
C PRO A 196 6.46 2.16 -6.51
N THR A 197 6.64 0.84 -6.54
CA THR A 197 5.51 -0.10 -6.56
C THR A 197 5.22 -0.74 -5.21
N GLY A 198 6.01 -0.47 -4.19
CA GLY A 198 5.80 -1.04 -2.87
C GLY A 198 5.86 -2.58 -2.82
N MET A 199 5.27 -3.16 -1.77
CA MET A 199 5.25 -4.60 -1.53
C MET A 199 3.82 -5.11 -1.40
N GLN A 200 3.38 -6.00 -2.27
CA GLN A 200 2.24 -6.88 -2.06
C GLN A 200 2.76 -8.27 -1.70
N ALA A 201 2.20 -8.93 -0.68
CA ALA A 201 2.75 -10.15 -0.15
C ALA A 201 1.74 -11.03 0.58
N PHE A 202 2.10 -12.30 0.81
CA PHE A 202 1.59 -13.03 1.97
C PHE A 202 2.34 -12.54 3.19
N VAL A 203 1.62 -12.02 4.17
CA VAL A 203 2.17 -11.40 5.37
C VAL A 203 1.97 -12.33 6.55
N TYR A 204 3.05 -12.70 7.21
CA TYR A 204 3.02 -13.46 8.45
C TYR A 204 2.64 -12.58 9.62
N ASN A 205 1.83 -13.07 10.53
CA ASN A 205 1.65 -12.45 11.82
C ASN A 205 2.65 -13.03 12.83
N THR A 206 3.79 -12.38 13.02
CA THR A 206 4.84 -12.88 13.94
C THR A 206 4.47 -12.80 15.41
N ARG A 207 3.27 -12.27 15.74
CA ARG A 207 2.67 -12.38 17.09
C ARG A 207 2.24 -13.82 17.38
N ARG A 208 2.03 -14.62 16.31
CA ARG A 208 1.73 -16.05 16.42
C ARG A 208 3.02 -16.85 16.63
N PRO A 209 3.10 -17.72 17.65
CA PRO A 209 4.32 -18.46 17.99
C PRO A 209 4.94 -19.23 16.82
N ILE A 210 4.11 -19.85 15.96
CA ILE A 210 4.57 -20.63 14.79
C ILE A 210 5.36 -19.81 13.76
N PHE A 211 5.20 -18.46 13.76
CA PHE A 211 5.89 -17.57 12.83
C PHE A 211 6.99 -16.73 13.48
N GLN A 212 7.35 -16.97 14.74
CA GLN A 212 8.41 -16.21 15.41
C GLN A 212 9.80 -16.57 14.87
N ASP A 213 10.05 -17.84 14.55
CA ASP A 213 11.33 -18.27 14.00
C ASP A 213 11.48 -17.84 12.52
N PRO A 214 12.50 -17.06 12.17
CA PRO A 214 12.73 -16.63 10.78
C PRO A 214 13.04 -17.79 9.82
N ARG A 215 13.55 -18.93 10.31
CA ARG A 215 13.80 -20.13 9.49
C ARG A 215 12.48 -20.72 9.01
N VAL A 216 11.45 -20.73 9.87
CA VAL A 216 10.10 -21.17 9.50
C VAL A 216 9.54 -20.24 8.41
N ARG A 217 9.59 -18.92 8.61
CA ARG A 217 9.10 -17.96 7.61
C ARG A 217 9.82 -18.10 6.26
N LYS A 218 11.14 -18.29 6.31
CA LYS A 218 11.96 -18.56 5.11
C LYS A 218 11.53 -19.85 4.43
N ALA A 219 11.33 -20.92 5.18
CA ALA A 219 10.91 -22.22 4.66
C ALA A 219 9.59 -22.16 3.90
N LEU A 220 8.59 -21.49 4.47
CA LEU A 220 7.28 -21.37 3.82
C LEU A 220 7.35 -20.60 2.49
N ALA A 221 8.29 -19.66 2.34
CA ALA A 221 8.47 -18.92 1.08
C ALA A 221 8.90 -19.84 -0.08
N TYR A 222 9.60 -20.93 0.18
CA TYR A 222 10.00 -21.92 -0.83
C TYR A 222 8.82 -22.76 -1.37
N ALA A 223 7.69 -22.80 -0.66
CA ALA A 223 6.49 -23.47 -1.13
C ALA A 223 5.67 -22.64 -2.14
N PHE A 224 5.94 -21.33 -2.27
CA PHE A 224 5.24 -20.47 -3.21
C PHE A 224 5.90 -20.48 -4.59
N ASP A 225 5.29 -21.18 -5.54
CA ASP A 225 5.72 -21.26 -6.93
C ASP A 225 5.20 -20.06 -7.73
N PHE A 226 5.95 -18.95 -7.71
CA PHE A 226 5.60 -17.73 -8.45
C PHE A 226 5.70 -17.95 -9.96
N GLU A 227 6.73 -18.62 -10.45
CA GLU A 227 6.98 -18.79 -11.88
C GLU A 227 5.85 -19.59 -12.53
N TRP A 228 5.39 -20.67 -11.89
CA TRP A 228 4.19 -21.39 -12.35
C TRP A 228 2.93 -20.53 -12.29
N THR A 229 2.75 -19.79 -11.20
CA THR A 229 1.61 -18.89 -11.01
C THR A 229 1.60 -17.81 -12.09
N ASN A 230 2.74 -17.17 -12.33
CA ASN A 230 2.87 -16.13 -13.35
C ASN A 230 2.60 -16.66 -14.76
N LYS A 231 3.16 -17.82 -15.10
CA LYS A 231 2.96 -18.45 -16.40
C LYS A 231 1.51 -18.87 -16.64
N ASN A 232 0.91 -19.59 -15.67
CA ASN A 232 -0.36 -20.29 -15.88
C ASN A 232 -1.60 -19.47 -15.46
N LEU A 233 -1.47 -18.59 -14.44
CA LEU A 233 -2.59 -17.79 -13.95
C LEU A 233 -2.52 -16.32 -14.41
N PHE A 234 -1.32 -15.82 -14.70
CA PHE A 234 -1.11 -14.40 -15.02
C PHE A 234 -0.58 -14.16 -16.45
N PHE A 235 -0.43 -15.20 -17.25
CA PHE A 235 0.01 -15.07 -18.66
C PHE A 235 1.37 -14.37 -18.81
N GLY A 236 2.26 -14.55 -17.82
CA GLY A 236 3.60 -13.94 -17.83
C GLY A 236 3.64 -12.43 -17.61
N GLN A 237 2.55 -11.83 -17.14
CA GLN A 237 2.38 -10.37 -17.17
C GLN A 237 2.96 -9.65 -15.95
N TYR A 238 3.36 -10.34 -14.90
CA TYR A 238 3.85 -9.71 -13.67
C TYR A 238 5.34 -9.93 -13.47
N THR A 239 5.94 -9.00 -12.73
CA THR A 239 7.31 -9.11 -12.23
C THR A 239 7.30 -9.54 -10.77
N ARG A 240 8.14 -10.51 -10.39
CA ARG A 240 8.35 -10.90 -9.00
C ARG A 240 8.87 -9.71 -8.20
N THR A 241 8.19 -9.37 -7.09
CA THR A 241 8.65 -8.32 -6.19
C THR A 241 9.86 -8.80 -5.38
N ARG A 242 10.88 -7.95 -5.24
CA ARG A 242 12.16 -8.25 -4.57
C ARG A 242 12.58 -7.20 -3.56
N SER A 243 11.76 -6.15 -3.38
CA SER A 243 12.04 -5.02 -2.50
C SER A 243 10.73 -4.39 -2.07
N PHE A 244 10.69 -3.81 -0.89
CA PHE A 244 9.56 -2.99 -0.42
C PHE A 244 9.47 -1.65 -1.18
N PHE A 245 10.50 -1.30 -1.95
CA PHE A 245 10.61 -0.06 -2.73
C PHE A 245 10.87 -0.35 -4.22
N SER A 246 10.30 -1.42 -4.76
CA SER A 246 10.50 -1.83 -6.16
C SER A 246 10.17 -0.70 -7.16
N ASN A 247 10.75 -0.78 -8.37
CA ASN A 247 10.63 0.22 -9.44
C ASN A 247 11.19 1.62 -9.06
N SER A 248 12.12 1.70 -8.13
CA SER A 248 12.77 2.96 -7.72
C SER A 248 14.26 2.78 -7.40
N ASP A 249 14.96 3.90 -7.19
CA ASP A 249 16.34 3.94 -6.71
C ASP A 249 16.46 3.63 -5.21
N LEU A 250 15.33 3.57 -4.50
CA LEU A 250 15.23 3.23 -3.09
C LEU A 250 15.34 1.72 -2.82
N ALA A 251 15.12 0.90 -3.84
CA ALA A 251 15.18 -0.55 -3.71
C ALA A 251 16.63 -1.03 -3.42
N SER A 252 16.79 -1.90 -2.42
CA SER A 252 18.04 -2.62 -2.21
C SER A 252 18.26 -3.62 -3.35
N ARG A 253 19.48 -3.65 -3.88
CA ARG A 253 19.90 -4.56 -4.94
C ARG A 253 21.29 -5.07 -4.58
N ASP A 254 21.83 -6.05 -5.29
CA ASP A 254 23.18 -6.55 -5.10
C ASP A 254 23.66 -6.52 -3.63
N LEU A 255 24.97 -6.43 -3.38
CA LEU A 255 25.50 -6.21 -2.03
C LEU A 255 25.50 -4.74 -1.63
N PRO A 256 25.42 -4.41 -0.33
CA PRO A 256 25.47 -3.02 0.12
C PRO A 256 26.82 -2.37 -0.19
N THR A 257 26.80 -1.12 -0.62
CA THR A 257 28.01 -0.34 -0.96
C THR A 257 27.90 1.09 -0.44
N GLY A 258 29.02 1.82 -0.44
CA GLY A 258 29.06 3.24 -0.15
C GLY A 258 28.47 3.62 1.21
N LEU A 259 27.54 4.57 1.24
CA LEU A 259 26.91 5.05 2.46
C LEU A 259 25.97 4.00 3.10
N GLU A 260 25.26 3.23 2.27
CA GLU A 260 24.41 2.12 2.74
C GLU A 260 25.22 1.12 3.56
N LEU A 261 26.39 0.69 3.05
CA LEU A 261 27.29 -0.23 3.76
C LEU A 261 27.74 0.37 5.09
N LYS A 262 28.16 1.63 5.11
CA LYS A 262 28.59 2.32 6.35
C LYS A 262 27.48 2.39 7.40
N ILE A 263 26.23 2.53 6.99
CA ILE A 263 25.07 2.53 7.90
C ILE A 263 24.91 1.12 8.49
N LEU A 264 24.91 0.08 7.66
CA LEU A 264 24.74 -1.31 8.10
C LEU A 264 25.87 -1.83 8.97
N GLU A 265 27.12 -1.40 8.71
CA GLU A 265 28.30 -1.77 9.51
C GLU A 265 28.19 -1.38 10.98
N LYS A 266 27.45 -0.30 11.32
CA LYS A 266 27.17 0.09 12.71
C LYS A 266 26.42 -1.00 13.48
N TYR A 267 25.68 -1.84 12.76
CA TYR A 267 24.83 -2.88 13.32
C TYR A 267 25.35 -4.30 13.05
N LYS A 268 26.57 -4.46 12.53
CA LYS A 268 27.13 -5.73 12.06
C LYS A 268 26.94 -6.90 13.05
N ASN A 269 27.04 -6.60 14.35
CA ASN A 269 26.89 -7.62 15.40
C ASN A 269 25.42 -7.87 15.83
N LYS A 270 24.47 -7.13 15.26
CA LYS A 270 23.03 -7.20 15.59
C LYS A 270 22.17 -7.68 14.43
N ILE A 271 22.72 -7.76 13.23
CA ILE A 271 21.99 -8.12 12.00
C ILE A 271 22.64 -9.33 11.34
N PRO A 272 21.89 -10.10 10.51
CA PRO A 272 22.43 -11.29 9.87
C PRO A 272 23.64 -10.99 8.95
N GLU A 273 24.68 -11.81 9.03
CA GLU A 273 25.88 -11.70 8.19
C GLU A 273 25.53 -11.81 6.68
N SER A 274 24.49 -12.56 6.34
CA SER A 274 24.01 -12.72 4.97
C SER A 274 23.68 -11.40 4.26
N ILE A 275 23.35 -10.34 5.01
CA ILE A 275 23.10 -8.99 4.45
C ILE A 275 24.35 -8.45 3.72
N PHE A 276 25.55 -8.82 4.20
CA PHE A 276 26.82 -8.36 3.64
C PHE A 276 27.41 -9.31 2.58
N THR A 277 26.92 -10.54 2.51
CA THR A 277 27.54 -11.60 1.72
C THR A 277 26.65 -12.14 0.60
N THR A 278 25.34 -11.98 0.69
CA THR A 278 24.40 -12.60 -0.25
C THR A 278 23.26 -11.63 -0.61
N PRO A 279 23.12 -11.23 -1.87
CA PRO A 279 21.99 -10.42 -2.31
C PRO A 279 20.67 -11.18 -2.08
N TYR A 280 19.65 -10.47 -1.55
CA TYR A 280 18.34 -11.09 -1.37
C TYR A 280 17.74 -11.49 -2.72
N GLN A 281 17.28 -12.73 -2.81
CA GLN A 281 16.49 -13.24 -3.92
C GLN A 281 15.34 -14.09 -3.34
N PRO A 282 14.11 -13.86 -3.75
CA PRO A 282 13.02 -14.76 -3.41
C PRO A 282 13.26 -16.12 -4.08
N PRO A 283 12.81 -17.23 -3.47
CA PRO A 283 12.90 -18.56 -4.10
C PRO A 283 12.30 -18.54 -5.51
N ALA A 284 12.99 -19.12 -6.47
CA ALA A 284 12.55 -19.27 -7.85
C ALA A 284 12.37 -20.75 -8.20
N THR A 285 11.55 -21.04 -9.23
CA THR A 285 11.25 -22.40 -9.71
C THR A 285 11.41 -22.50 -11.23
N ASP A 286 11.30 -23.72 -11.75
CA ASP A 286 11.29 -24.01 -13.18
C ASP A 286 9.92 -23.79 -13.87
N SER A 287 8.92 -23.33 -13.14
CA SER A 287 7.54 -23.13 -13.60
C SER A 287 6.75 -24.41 -13.94
N LEU A 288 7.22 -25.60 -13.55
CA LEU A 288 6.53 -26.86 -13.87
C LEU A 288 5.39 -27.20 -12.88
N GLY A 289 5.24 -26.41 -11.80
CA GLY A 289 4.16 -26.59 -10.81
C GLY A 289 4.46 -27.66 -9.74
N TRP A 290 5.68 -28.16 -9.72
CA TRP A 290 6.20 -29.02 -8.67
C TRP A 290 7.56 -28.50 -8.20
N PRO A 291 7.61 -27.61 -7.22
CA PRO A 291 8.86 -27.02 -6.74
C PRO A 291 9.62 -27.98 -5.82
N ARG A 292 10.00 -29.17 -6.31
CA ARG A 292 10.58 -30.25 -5.52
C ARG A 292 11.83 -29.82 -4.77
N ASP A 293 12.77 -29.21 -5.46
CA ASP A 293 14.05 -28.78 -4.87
C ASP A 293 13.81 -27.71 -3.79
N ASN A 294 12.90 -26.77 -4.06
CA ASN A 294 12.50 -25.77 -3.08
C ASN A 294 11.84 -26.40 -1.85
N LEU A 295 10.99 -27.42 -2.03
CA LEU A 295 10.36 -28.11 -0.92
C LEU A 295 11.38 -28.91 -0.09
N THR A 296 12.44 -29.44 -0.70
CA THR A 296 13.53 -30.07 0.02
C THR A 296 14.25 -29.05 0.91
N VAL A 297 14.61 -27.89 0.38
CA VAL A 297 15.21 -26.79 1.17
C VAL A 297 14.25 -26.35 2.30
N ALA A 298 12.96 -26.23 2.02
CA ALA A 298 11.96 -25.89 3.03
C ALA A 298 11.92 -26.91 4.17
N GLN A 299 11.96 -28.21 3.85
CA GLN A 299 11.97 -29.30 4.84
C GLN A 299 13.21 -29.25 5.74
N GLU A 300 14.38 -28.98 5.18
CA GLU A 300 15.61 -28.82 5.95
C GLU A 300 15.52 -27.64 6.92
N LEU A 301 15.09 -26.48 6.45
CA LEU A 301 14.90 -25.30 7.30
C LEU A 301 13.88 -25.53 8.43
N LEU A 302 12.77 -26.21 8.13
CA LEU A 302 11.78 -26.59 9.15
C LEU A 302 12.37 -27.53 10.18
N LYS A 303 13.16 -28.52 9.75
CA LYS A 303 13.86 -29.46 10.65
C LYS A 303 14.86 -28.73 11.55
N GLU A 304 15.63 -27.79 11.01
CA GLU A 304 16.55 -26.95 11.79
C GLU A 304 15.80 -26.09 12.81
N ALA A 305 14.55 -25.70 12.51
CA ALA A 305 13.67 -24.95 13.40
C ALA A 305 12.92 -25.84 14.41
N GLY A 306 13.21 -27.15 14.46
CA GLY A 306 12.60 -28.08 15.40
C GLY A 306 11.28 -28.71 14.94
N TRP A 307 10.97 -28.63 13.64
CA TRP A 307 9.75 -29.22 13.06
C TRP A 307 10.09 -30.46 12.24
N THR A 308 9.40 -31.57 12.47
CA THR A 308 9.61 -32.84 11.78
C THR A 308 8.31 -33.40 11.21
N ILE A 309 8.41 -34.11 10.09
CA ILE A 309 7.27 -34.77 9.47
C ILE A 309 7.08 -36.15 10.09
N ASN A 310 5.93 -36.34 10.76
CA ASN A 310 5.50 -37.62 11.30
C ASN A 310 4.13 -37.98 10.71
N ASP A 311 4.00 -39.15 10.12
CA ASP A 311 2.77 -39.62 9.47
C ASP A 311 2.12 -38.57 8.54
N MET A 312 2.94 -38.00 7.66
CA MET A 312 2.57 -36.93 6.70
C MET A 312 2.10 -35.61 7.34
N THR A 313 2.32 -35.43 8.63
CA THR A 313 1.96 -34.21 9.37
C THR A 313 3.22 -33.61 9.97
N LEU A 314 3.36 -32.27 9.85
CA LEU A 314 4.46 -31.55 10.47
C LEU A 314 4.15 -31.25 11.93
N THR A 315 5.01 -31.73 12.82
CA THR A 315 4.88 -31.55 14.28
C THR A 315 6.17 -30.93 14.85
N ASN A 316 6.07 -30.32 16.03
CA ASN A 316 7.26 -29.95 16.80
C ASN A 316 8.05 -31.19 17.21
N SER A 317 9.26 -31.02 17.76
CA SER A 317 10.17 -32.11 18.15
C SER A 317 9.54 -33.08 19.16
N ASP A 318 8.62 -32.62 19.99
CA ASP A 318 7.94 -33.42 21.00
C ASP A 318 6.70 -34.16 20.48
N GLY A 319 6.31 -33.88 19.23
CA GLY A 319 5.14 -34.47 18.58
C GLY A 319 3.79 -33.95 19.09
N GLU A 320 3.78 -32.95 19.98
CA GLU A 320 2.58 -32.46 20.65
C GLU A 320 1.83 -31.36 19.86
N GLN A 321 2.56 -30.59 19.03
CA GLN A 321 1.99 -29.48 18.30
C GLN A 321 2.00 -29.76 16.79
N LEU A 322 0.81 -29.68 16.16
CA LEU A 322 0.64 -29.71 14.70
C LEU A 322 0.95 -28.35 14.09
N PHE A 323 1.65 -28.32 12.94
CA PHE A 323 1.83 -27.08 12.21
C PHE A 323 0.59 -26.79 11.34
N THR A 324 -0.28 -25.94 11.84
CA THR A 324 -1.50 -25.51 11.15
C THR A 324 -1.69 -24.00 11.28
N PHE A 325 -2.24 -23.37 10.24
CA PHE A 325 -2.58 -21.94 10.29
C PHE A 325 -3.67 -21.58 9.26
N GLU A 326 -4.26 -20.40 9.43
CA GLU A 326 -5.27 -19.83 8.54
C GLU A 326 -4.66 -18.81 7.59
N ILE A 327 -5.00 -18.87 6.30
CA ILE A 327 -4.81 -17.76 5.35
C ILE A 327 -6.14 -17.07 5.18
N LEU A 328 -6.25 -15.84 5.71
CA LEU A 328 -7.45 -15.03 5.67
C LEU A 328 -7.50 -14.21 4.38
N LEU A 329 -8.62 -14.27 3.67
CA LEU A 329 -8.87 -13.59 2.40
C LEU A 329 -10.21 -12.86 2.42
N TYR A 330 -10.35 -11.82 1.60
CA TYR A 330 -11.66 -11.23 1.26
C TYR A 330 -11.97 -11.32 -0.25
N SER A 331 -10.95 -11.46 -1.09
CA SER A 331 -11.09 -11.48 -2.55
C SER A 331 -11.09 -12.91 -3.09
N GLU A 332 -12.11 -13.25 -3.89
CA GLU A 332 -12.18 -14.51 -4.62
C GLU A 332 -11.01 -14.70 -5.60
N GLY A 333 -10.53 -13.60 -6.18
CA GLY A 333 -9.41 -13.63 -7.12
C GLY A 333 -8.13 -14.22 -6.52
N PHE A 334 -7.95 -14.12 -5.19
CA PHE A 334 -6.80 -14.69 -4.50
C PHE A 334 -6.93 -16.17 -4.16
N GLU A 335 -8.12 -16.74 -4.08
CA GLU A 335 -8.29 -18.19 -3.77
C GLU A 335 -7.54 -19.07 -4.79
N ARG A 336 -7.67 -18.77 -6.09
CA ARG A 336 -6.99 -19.53 -7.15
C ARG A 336 -5.46 -19.48 -7.07
N ILE A 337 -4.91 -18.48 -6.35
CA ILE A 337 -3.47 -18.29 -6.15
C ILE A 337 -3.02 -19.00 -4.87
N VAL A 338 -3.81 -18.89 -3.82
CA VAL A 338 -3.53 -19.46 -2.50
C VAL A 338 -3.66 -20.98 -2.51
N LEU A 339 -4.62 -21.54 -3.24
CA LEU A 339 -4.85 -22.98 -3.27
C LEU A 339 -3.66 -23.80 -3.79
N PRO A 340 -2.95 -23.43 -4.88
CA PRO A 340 -1.70 -24.09 -5.26
C PRO A 340 -0.60 -23.96 -4.20
N PHE A 341 -0.47 -22.82 -3.55
CA PHE A 341 0.46 -22.61 -2.45
C PHE A 341 0.14 -23.52 -1.26
N ALA A 342 -1.12 -23.56 -0.81
CA ALA A 342 -1.57 -24.47 0.25
C ALA A 342 -1.30 -25.95 -0.09
N ARG A 343 -1.50 -26.37 -1.35
CA ARG A 343 -1.15 -27.73 -1.80
C ARG A 343 0.33 -28.03 -1.67
N ASN A 344 1.20 -27.08 -1.95
CA ASN A 344 2.64 -27.27 -1.76
C ASN A 344 3.01 -27.34 -0.26
N LEU A 345 2.39 -26.51 0.59
CA LEU A 345 2.56 -26.58 2.04
C LEU A 345 2.10 -27.94 2.61
N LYS A 346 1.00 -28.51 2.07
CA LYS A 346 0.54 -29.85 2.48
C LYS A 346 1.57 -30.94 2.20
N LYS A 347 2.39 -30.81 1.15
CA LYS A 347 3.51 -31.76 0.88
C LYS A 347 4.60 -31.69 1.95
N LEU A 348 4.68 -30.60 2.71
CA LEU A 348 5.55 -30.43 3.88
C LEU A 348 4.86 -30.87 5.19
N GLY A 349 3.67 -31.48 5.10
CA GLY A 349 2.91 -31.88 6.28
C GLY A 349 2.17 -30.72 6.99
N ILE A 350 2.08 -29.55 6.37
CA ILE A 350 1.46 -28.35 6.94
C ILE A 350 -0.01 -28.30 6.52
N ASP A 351 -0.91 -28.21 7.49
CA ASP A 351 -2.34 -28.04 7.23
C ASP A 351 -2.73 -26.55 7.21
N VAL A 352 -3.17 -26.07 6.05
CA VAL A 352 -3.54 -24.67 5.84
C VAL A 352 -5.01 -24.52 5.58
N ARG A 353 -5.69 -23.70 6.38
CA ARG A 353 -7.08 -23.32 6.21
C ARG A 353 -7.19 -22.05 5.40
N VAL A 354 -7.70 -22.12 4.18
CA VAL A 354 -8.00 -20.94 3.37
C VAL A 354 -9.39 -20.47 3.74
N ARG A 355 -9.50 -19.28 4.33
CA ARG A 355 -10.77 -18.70 4.78
C ARG A 355 -11.06 -17.39 4.11
N ARG A 356 -12.12 -17.34 3.32
CA ARG A 356 -12.66 -16.12 2.76
C ARG A 356 -13.79 -15.58 3.63
N VAL A 357 -13.73 -14.27 3.91
CA VAL A 357 -14.76 -13.51 4.64
C VAL A 357 -15.17 -12.28 3.81
N ASP A 358 -16.25 -11.61 4.20
CA ASP A 358 -16.59 -10.33 3.60
C ASP A 358 -15.55 -9.24 3.96
N GLN A 359 -15.54 -8.15 3.19
CA GLN A 359 -14.54 -7.10 3.34
C GLN A 359 -14.58 -6.42 4.71
N THR A 360 -15.77 -6.22 5.28
CA THR A 360 -15.92 -5.58 6.60
C THR A 360 -15.32 -6.45 7.70
N GLN A 361 -15.64 -7.73 7.68
CA GLN A 361 -15.07 -8.70 8.62
C GLN A 361 -13.54 -8.80 8.44
N TYR A 362 -13.06 -8.82 7.20
CA TYR A 362 -11.62 -8.83 6.92
C TYR A 362 -10.92 -7.62 7.54
N ILE A 363 -11.42 -6.41 7.28
CA ILE A 363 -10.85 -5.16 7.82
C ILE A 363 -10.84 -5.18 9.34
N ASN A 364 -11.93 -5.59 9.98
CA ASN A 364 -12.02 -5.66 11.44
C ASN A 364 -11.02 -6.64 12.04
N ARG A 365 -10.85 -7.83 11.43
CA ARG A 365 -9.84 -8.80 11.88
C ARG A 365 -8.42 -8.26 11.69
N VAL A 366 -8.13 -7.65 10.54
CA VAL A 366 -6.80 -7.05 10.27
C VAL A 366 -6.47 -5.93 11.25
N ARG A 367 -7.43 -5.05 11.55
CA ARG A 367 -7.25 -3.96 12.54
C ARG A 367 -6.92 -4.45 13.95
N ASN A 368 -7.41 -5.62 14.30
CA ASN A 368 -7.18 -6.24 15.62
C ASN A 368 -6.04 -7.29 15.59
N PHE A 369 -5.32 -7.42 14.47
CA PHE A 369 -4.29 -8.43 14.25
C PHE A 369 -4.77 -9.87 14.49
N ASP A 370 -6.08 -10.13 14.30
CA ASP A 370 -6.71 -11.45 14.45
C ASP A 370 -6.62 -12.26 13.15
N TYR A 371 -5.42 -12.72 12.85
CA TYR A 371 -5.10 -13.59 11.70
C TYR A 371 -3.77 -14.29 11.93
N ASP A 372 -3.53 -15.35 11.16
CA ASP A 372 -2.22 -16.00 11.12
C ASP A 372 -1.43 -15.49 9.90
N MET A 373 -2.04 -15.55 8.70
CA MET A 373 -1.48 -15.03 7.47
C MET A 373 -2.57 -14.27 6.68
N ILE A 374 -2.19 -13.16 6.04
CA ILE A 374 -3.08 -12.38 5.16
C ILE A 374 -2.40 -12.09 3.82
N VAL A 375 -3.19 -11.69 2.84
CA VAL A 375 -2.70 -10.99 1.65
C VAL A 375 -2.85 -9.51 1.88
N SER A 376 -1.75 -8.79 1.99
CA SER A 376 -1.75 -7.34 2.19
C SER A 376 -0.54 -6.71 1.52
N GLY A 377 -0.39 -5.39 1.67
CA GLY A 377 0.74 -4.69 1.10
C GLY A 377 0.93 -3.30 1.67
N TRP A 378 2.06 -2.72 1.32
CA TRP A 378 2.44 -1.35 1.66
C TRP A 378 2.75 -0.60 0.39
N GLY A 379 2.15 0.58 0.25
CA GLY A 379 2.53 1.53 -0.80
C GLY A 379 3.93 2.07 -0.56
N SER A 380 4.54 2.61 -1.58
CA SER A 380 5.81 3.30 -1.48
C SER A 380 5.75 4.62 -2.22
N SER A 381 6.43 5.63 -1.71
CA SER A 381 6.61 6.93 -2.33
C SER A 381 8.05 7.12 -2.81
N GLU A 382 8.31 8.19 -3.58
CA GLU A 382 9.68 8.60 -3.93
C GLU A 382 10.44 9.19 -2.74
N SER A 383 9.73 9.57 -1.68
CA SER A 383 10.29 10.12 -0.44
C SER A 383 9.60 9.46 0.76
N PRO A 384 10.02 8.23 1.12
CA PRO A 384 9.52 7.60 2.33
C PRO A 384 9.92 8.40 3.58
N GLY A 385 9.01 8.49 4.54
CA GLY A 385 9.15 9.33 5.73
C GLY A 385 8.44 8.75 6.95
N ASN A 386 7.67 9.61 7.66
CA ASN A 386 7.01 9.28 8.92
C ASN A 386 6.05 8.09 8.85
N GLU A 387 5.49 7.76 7.68
CA GLU A 387 4.64 6.59 7.52
C GLU A 387 5.35 5.28 7.84
N GLN A 388 6.69 5.24 7.71
CA GLN A 388 7.49 4.06 8.01
C GLN A 388 7.42 3.67 9.50
N PHE A 389 7.20 4.63 10.40
CA PHE A 389 6.94 4.31 11.80
C PHE A 389 5.66 3.47 11.95
N GLY A 390 4.58 3.85 11.28
CA GLY A 390 3.33 3.09 11.29
C GLY A 390 3.42 1.73 10.63
N HIS A 391 4.35 1.56 9.69
CA HIS A 391 4.54 0.30 8.95
C HIS A 391 5.42 -0.71 9.70
N TRP A 392 6.50 -0.27 10.35
CA TRP A 392 7.57 -1.18 10.76
C TRP A 392 8.06 -0.99 12.20
N SER A 393 7.73 0.13 12.89
CA SER A 393 8.27 0.36 14.23
C SER A 393 7.75 -0.64 15.25
N SER A 394 8.57 -0.92 16.26
CA SER A 394 8.21 -1.76 17.39
C SER A 394 6.98 -1.23 18.13
N SER A 395 6.82 0.10 18.23
CA SER A 395 5.67 0.75 18.86
C SER A 395 4.37 0.55 18.07
N ALA A 396 4.43 0.43 16.75
CA ALA A 396 3.27 0.17 15.90
C ALA A 396 2.80 -1.31 15.97
N ALA A 397 3.67 -2.20 16.43
CA ALA A 397 3.37 -3.63 16.45
C ALA A 397 2.14 -4.00 17.30
N ASP A 398 1.84 -3.25 18.36
CA ASP A 398 0.69 -3.49 19.25
C ASP A 398 -0.41 -2.43 19.12
N SER A 399 -0.21 -1.45 18.25
CA SER A 399 -1.21 -0.39 18.06
C SER A 399 -2.32 -0.89 17.12
N PRO A 400 -3.58 -1.04 17.61
CA PRO A 400 -4.69 -1.47 16.75
C PRO A 400 -4.82 -0.61 15.50
N ALA A 401 -5.11 -1.25 14.37
CA ALA A 401 -5.22 -0.63 13.05
C ALA A 401 -3.94 0.04 12.51
N ALA A 402 -2.78 -0.06 13.18
CA ALA A 402 -1.51 0.29 12.56
C ALA A 402 -1.17 -0.66 11.41
N SER A 403 -0.36 -0.19 10.48
CA SER A 403 0.02 -0.96 9.29
C SER A 403 1.21 -1.90 9.51
N ASN A 404 1.67 -2.07 10.76
CA ASN A 404 2.66 -3.09 11.10
C ASN A 404 1.98 -4.48 11.12
N TYR A 405 1.49 -4.90 9.95
CA TYR A 405 0.75 -6.17 9.81
C TYR A 405 1.58 -7.37 10.23
N ALA A 406 2.86 -7.36 9.92
CA ALA A 406 3.74 -8.49 10.25
C ALA A 406 4.07 -8.62 11.75
N GLY A 407 3.90 -7.56 12.54
CA GLY A 407 4.30 -7.54 13.95
C GLY A 407 5.82 -7.40 14.14
N VAL A 408 6.46 -6.62 13.28
CA VAL A 408 7.90 -6.34 13.33
C VAL A 408 8.26 -5.68 14.66
N ARG A 409 9.29 -6.19 15.35
CA ARG A 409 9.85 -5.65 16.59
C ARG A 409 11.35 -5.83 16.54
N ASP A 410 12.03 -4.87 15.97
CA ASP A 410 13.48 -4.90 15.82
C ASP A 410 14.05 -3.49 16.09
N PRO A 411 14.84 -3.30 17.16
CA PRO A 411 15.42 -2.02 17.49
C PRO A 411 16.31 -1.44 16.39
N VAL A 412 16.94 -2.28 15.55
CA VAL A 412 17.76 -1.80 14.43
C VAL A 412 16.86 -1.23 13.34
N ILE A 413 15.69 -1.84 13.09
CA ILE A 413 14.68 -1.28 12.18
C ILE A 413 14.18 0.05 12.70
N ASP A 414 13.90 0.19 14.01
CA ASP A 414 13.48 1.47 14.61
C ASP A 414 14.54 2.57 14.42
N GLU A 415 15.82 2.25 14.61
CA GLU A 415 16.92 3.19 14.37
C GLU A 415 17.08 3.56 12.89
N LEU A 416 16.90 2.61 11.96
CA LEU A 416 16.95 2.87 10.52
C LEU A 416 15.80 3.75 10.03
N ILE A 417 14.58 3.57 10.56
CA ILE A 417 13.45 4.46 10.28
C ILE A 417 13.78 5.87 10.74
N SER A 418 14.31 6.02 11.96
CA SER A 418 14.74 7.34 12.46
C SER A 418 15.81 7.98 11.57
N GLY A 419 16.80 7.20 11.13
CA GLY A 419 17.83 7.66 10.20
C GLY A 419 17.29 8.05 8.83
N LEU A 420 16.27 7.36 8.34
CA LEU A 420 15.58 7.68 7.09
C LEU A 420 14.84 9.02 7.20
N VAL A 421 14.06 9.21 8.26
CA VAL A 421 13.26 10.43 8.49
C VAL A 421 14.16 11.65 8.70
N GLN A 422 15.32 11.47 9.32
CA GLN A 422 16.30 12.53 9.57
C GLN A 422 17.29 12.79 8.42
N ALA A 423 17.18 12.07 7.31
CA ALA A 423 18.08 12.18 6.17
C ALA A 423 18.19 13.63 5.65
N LYS A 424 19.41 14.13 5.47
CA LYS A 424 19.68 15.53 5.07
C LYS A 424 19.82 15.70 3.56
N SER A 425 19.93 14.61 2.82
CA SER A 425 20.09 14.60 1.36
C SER A 425 19.38 13.41 0.75
N ARG A 426 19.17 13.43 -0.56
CA ARG A 426 18.67 12.28 -1.31
C ARG A 426 19.57 11.06 -1.14
N GLU A 427 20.88 11.25 -1.12
CA GLU A 427 21.84 10.17 -0.94
C GLU A 427 21.66 9.48 0.41
N GLU A 428 21.51 10.25 1.51
CA GLU A 428 21.24 9.71 2.84
C GLU A 428 19.89 9.01 2.91
N LEU A 429 18.84 9.59 2.29
CA LEU A 429 17.52 8.99 2.23
C LEU A 429 17.58 7.63 1.50
N VAL A 430 18.20 7.57 0.34
CA VAL A 430 18.38 6.34 -0.44
C VAL A 430 19.15 5.28 0.36
N ALA A 431 20.24 5.68 1.00
CA ALA A 431 21.09 4.76 1.76
C ALA A 431 20.36 4.17 2.99
N ASN A 432 19.65 4.99 3.77
CA ASN A 432 18.86 4.53 4.92
C ASN A 432 17.68 3.66 4.47
N THR A 433 16.99 4.04 3.38
CA THR A 433 15.88 3.26 2.84
C THR A 433 16.33 1.89 2.36
N ARG A 434 17.46 1.80 1.65
CA ARG A 434 18.03 0.51 1.22
C ARG A 434 18.46 -0.36 2.40
N ALA A 435 19.06 0.25 3.42
CA ALA A 435 19.42 -0.48 4.65
C ALA A 435 18.16 -1.05 5.34
N LEU A 436 17.10 -0.25 5.46
CA LEU A 436 15.79 -0.69 5.98
C LEU A 436 15.20 -1.83 5.14
N ASP A 437 15.17 -1.68 3.81
CA ASP A 437 14.67 -2.68 2.86
C ASP A 437 15.39 -4.03 3.04
N ARG A 438 16.73 -4.02 3.19
CA ARG A 438 17.51 -5.27 3.43
C ARG A 438 17.12 -5.95 4.73
N LEU A 439 16.97 -5.20 5.81
CA LEU A 439 16.60 -5.78 7.09
C LEU A 439 15.20 -6.38 7.02
N LEU A 440 14.24 -5.68 6.44
CA LEU A 440 12.88 -6.18 6.26
C LEU A 440 12.86 -7.47 5.42
N LEU A 441 13.63 -7.51 4.34
CA LEU A 441 13.75 -8.70 3.48
C LEU A 441 14.45 -9.85 4.21
N SER A 442 15.54 -9.58 4.94
CA SER A 442 16.29 -10.61 5.68
C SER A 442 15.51 -11.20 6.86
N GLY A 443 14.57 -10.42 7.42
CA GLY A 443 13.66 -10.87 8.47
C GLY A 443 12.58 -11.84 7.99
N HIS A 444 12.42 -12.02 6.68
CA HIS A 444 11.39 -12.90 6.08
C HIS A 444 9.98 -12.67 6.63
N TYR A 445 9.61 -11.41 6.89
CA TYR A 445 8.29 -11.05 7.43
C TYR A 445 7.16 -11.30 6.45
N VAL A 446 7.49 -11.48 5.17
CA VAL A 446 6.55 -11.65 4.07
C VAL A 446 7.06 -12.68 3.06
N ILE A 447 6.13 -13.26 2.29
CA ILE A 447 6.45 -13.88 1.00
C ILE A 447 6.10 -12.85 -0.08
N PRO A 448 7.08 -12.19 -0.71
CA PRO A 448 6.82 -11.20 -1.75
C PRO A 448 6.00 -11.83 -2.88
N GLN A 449 5.04 -11.08 -3.39
CA GLN A 449 4.23 -11.50 -4.52
C GLN A 449 4.74 -10.87 -5.82
N TRP A 450 4.01 -9.98 -6.44
CA TRP A 450 4.32 -9.41 -7.76
C TRP A 450 3.85 -7.97 -7.87
N HIS A 451 4.36 -7.30 -8.89
CA HIS A 451 3.94 -5.95 -9.23
C HIS A 451 3.89 -5.74 -10.75
N LEU A 452 3.30 -4.63 -11.14
CA LEU A 452 3.34 -4.06 -12.49
C LEU A 452 4.08 -2.73 -12.47
N THR A 453 4.69 -2.38 -13.59
CA THR A 453 5.29 -1.06 -13.84
C THR A 453 4.50 -0.30 -14.91
N SER A 454 3.23 -0.67 -15.08
CA SER A 454 2.33 -0.05 -16.06
C SER A 454 0.89 -0.10 -15.61
N GLN A 455 0.10 0.86 -16.06
CA GLN A 455 -1.35 0.91 -15.91
C GLN A 455 -2.00 0.26 -17.15
N ARG A 456 -2.91 -0.68 -16.92
CA ARG A 456 -3.71 -1.33 -17.96
C ARG A 456 -5.05 -0.65 -18.02
N ILE A 457 -5.24 0.24 -18.98
CA ILE A 457 -6.45 1.04 -19.11
C ILE A 457 -7.24 0.67 -20.35
N LEU A 458 -8.55 0.73 -20.20
CA LEU A 458 -9.50 0.63 -21.30
C LEU A 458 -10.41 1.86 -21.24
N TYR A 459 -10.60 2.49 -22.40
CA TYR A 459 -11.50 3.63 -22.51
C TYR A 459 -12.08 3.76 -23.92
N TRP A 460 -13.31 4.25 -24.00
CA TRP A 460 -13.92 4.58 -25.27
C TRP A 460 -13.23 5.79 -25.91
N ASP A 461 -12.97 5.71 -27.22
CA ASP A 461 -12.24 6.73 -28.01
C ASP A 461 -13.08 7.98 -28.22
N LYS A 462 -13.39 8.66 -27.13
CA LYS A 462 -14.14 9.94 -27.09
C LYS A 462 -13.45 10.98 -26.23
N PHE A 463 -12.28 10.66 -25.68
CA PHE A 463 -11.54 11.54 -24.78
C PHE A 463 -10.28 12.09 -25.45
N GLY A 464 -10.03 13.37 -25.23
CA GLY A 464 -8.71 13.95 -25.46
C GLY A 464 -7.77 13.66 -24.29
N LEU A 465 -6.54 13.33 -24.58
CA LEU A 465 -5.49 13.02 -23.61
C LEU A 465 -4.28 13.93 -23.79
N PRO A 466 -3.55 14.27 -22.72
CA PRO A 466 -2.28 14.98 -22.83
C PRO A 466 -1.30 14.26 -23.75
N LYS A 467 -0.58 15.00 -24.58
CA LYS A 467 0.48 14.44 -25.44
C LYS A 467 1.65 13.87 -24.64
N ILE A 468 1.89 14.39 -23.45
CA ILE A 468 2.95 13.95 -22.53
C ILE A 468 2.29 13.21 -21.38
N THR A 469 2.64 11.93 -21.22
CA THR A 469 2.21 11.15 -20.06
C THR A 469 3.08 11.54 -18.86
N PRO A 470 2.48 11.91 -17.72
CA PRO A 470 3.22 12.15 -16.48
C PRO A 470 4.05 10.94 -16.05
N LYS A 471 5.14 11.17 -15.30
CA LYS A 471 5.98 10.11 -14.72
C LYS A 471 5.15 9.13 -13.87
N SER A 472 4.12 9.63 -13.21
CA SER A 472 3.19 8.85 -12.38
C SER A 472 2.16 8.01 -13.16
N GLY A 473 2.17 8.07 -14.51
CA GLY A 473 1.14 7.44 -15.33
C GLY A 473 0.04 8.42 -15.72
N THR A 474 -1.09 7.91 -16.21
CA THR A 474 -2.23 8.75 -16.60
C THR A 474 -3.20 8.95 -15.44
N SER A 475 -3.93 10.07 -15.49
CA SER A 475 -5.04 10.36 -14.61
C SER A 475 -6.18 10.98 -15.41
N THR A 476 -7.41 10.53 -15.18
CA THR A 476 -8.61 11.09 -15.82
C THR A 476 -8.84 12.57 -15.50
N ASN A 477 -8.22 13.09 -14.43
CA ASN A 477 -8.26 14.52 -14.10
C ASN A 477 -7.65 15.41 -15.18
N LEU A 478 -6.78 14.85 -16.04
CA LEU A 478 -6.12 15.56 -17.13
C LEU A 478 -6.81 15.36 -18.49
N TRP A 479 -7.87 14.56 -18.54
CA TRP A 479 -8.57 14.23 -19.77
C TRP A 479 -9.70 15.22 -20.04
N TRP A 480 -10.16 15.30 -21.30
CA TRP A 480 -11.27 16.14 -21.75
C TRP A 480 -12.08 15.46 -22.86
N PHE A 481 -13.25 16.00 -23.15
CA PHE A 481 -14.04 15.63 -24.34
C PHE A 481 -13.60 16.38 -25.59
#